data_d47f34226dd6f505262e1edbad3c5702
#
_entry.id   d47f34226dd6f505262e1edbad3c5702
#
_cell.length_a   1.000
_cell.length_b   1.000
_cell.length_c   1.000
_cell.angle_alpha   90.00
_cell.angle_beta   90.00
_cell.angle_gamma   90.00
#
_symmetry.space_group_name_H-M   'P 1'
#
loop_
_entity.id
_entity.type
_entity.pdbx_description
1 polymer ?
#
loop_
_entity_poly.entity_id
_entity_poly.type
_entity_poly.pdbx_seq_one_letter_code
_entity_poly.pdbx_strand_id
1 'polypeptide(L)'
;EILIGLVGSEMCIRDRNKRDDIQSRNMIYWQNIPYGKGGNIIAIACNNGKEVARHMLETTGKAKALKIELENADWKADGMDLQYVKVYAVDSKGRVVPATEGEVTFEVSGEARLIAVDNGDHMTDELFSGNHKKLHQGFVMAILRSSQTSGNVKIKASLKGLKSAEKKMTTK
;
A
#
# COMPACT_ATOMS: atom_id res chain seq x y z
N GLU A 1 -30.49 10.39 6.37
CA GLU A 1 -30.12 9.10 6.95
C GLU A 1 -29.00 8.46 6.10
N ILE A 2 -27.89 8.10 6.70
CA ILE A 2 -26.78 7.40 6.04
C ILE A 2 -26.93 5.92 6.36
N LEU A 3 -27.11 5.11 5.35
CA LEU A 3 -27.16 3.66 5.46
C LEU A 3 -25.83 3.09 4.91
N ILE A 4 -25.21 2.17 5.67
CA ILE A 4 -24.02 1.45 5.23
C ILE A 4 -24.33 -0.03 5.24
N GLY A 5 -24.06 -0.70 4.12
CA GLY A 5 -24.29 -2.12 3.93
C GLY A 5 -23.03 -2.87 3.53
N LEU A 6 -22.93 -4.13 3.91
CA LEU A 6 -21.88 -5.06 3.50
C LEU A 6 -22.43 -6.09 2.53
N VAL A 7 -21.69 -6.38 1.45
CA VAL A 7 -22.04 -7.38 0.43
C VAL A 7 -20.84 -8.31 0.24
N GLY A 8 -21.05 -9.62 0.39
CA GLY A 8 -20.02 -10.64 0.14
C GLY A 8 -20.37 -11.53 -1.05
N SER A 9 -19.35 -12.17 -1.67
CA SER A 9 -19.48 -12.92 -2.93
C SER A 9 -20.10 -14.32 -2.80
N GLU A 10 -20.13 -14.91 -1.60
CA GLU A 10 -20.67 -16.28 -1.42
C GLU A 10 -21.99 -16.37 -0.63
N MET A 11 -22.35 -15.32 0.06
CA MET A 11 -23.68 -15.11 0.63
C MET A 11 -23.94 -13.61 0.61
N CYS A 12 -25.03 -13.19 -0.02
CA CYS A 12 -25.49 -11.80 0.03
C CYS A 12 -25.92 -11.47 1.46
N ILE A 13 -24.97 -11.20 2.35
CA ILE A 13 -25.26 -10.66 3.67
C ILE A 13 -25.50 -9.17 3.45
N ARG A 14 -26.77 -8.78 3.39
CA ARG A 14 -27.18 -7.39 3.42
C ARG A 14 -27.47 -6.99 4.85
N ASP A 15 -26.45 -6.70 5.61
CA ASP A 15 -26.62 -6.05 6.90
C ASP A 15 -26.70 -4.54 6.69
N ARG A 16 -27.80 -3.95 7.18
CA ARG A 16 -27.99 -2.50 7.19
C ARG A 16 -27.79 -2.02 8.61
N ASN A 17 -26.72 -1.30 8.86
CA ASN A 17 -26.51 -0.58 10.11
C ASN A 17 -26.91 0.89 9.95
N LYS A 18 -27.80 1.35 10.82
CA LYS A 18 -28.14 2.77 10.95
C LYS A 18 -27.11 3.44 11.87
N ARG A 19 -26.65 4.61 11.49
CA ARG A 19 -25.69 5.40 12.26
C ARG A 19 -26.42 6.23 13.35
N ASP A 20 -27.07 5.59 14.31
CA ASP A 20 -27.84 6.28 15.36
C ASP A 20 -27.16 6.23 16.73
N ASP A 21 -26.02 5.54 16.86
CA ASP A 21 -25.32 5.41 18.14
C ASP A 21 -24.20 6.45 18.29
N ILE A 22 -24.22 7.19 19.39
CA ILE A 22 -23.23 8.20 19.74
C ILE A 22 -21.83 7.58 19.92
N GLN A 23 -21.75 6.34 20.38
CA GLN A 23 -20.48 5.64 20.63
C GLN A 23 -19.81 5.14 19.35
N SER A 24 -20.56 4.95 18.26
CA SER A 24 -20.08 4.46 16.97
C SER A 24 -20.02 5.53 15.88
N ARG A 25 -20.09 6.81 16.21
CA ARG A 25 -20.17 7.93 15.23
C ARG A 25 -19.08 7.92 14.15
N ASN A 26 -17.91 7.38 14.46
CA ASN A 26 -16.77 7.39 13.56
C ASN A 26 -16.39 6.01 13.04
N MET A 27 -17.07 4.95 13.49
CA MET A 27 -16.74 3.58 13.11
C MET A 27 -17.99 2.72 13.03
N ILE A 28 -18.09 1.94 11.96
CA ILE A 28 -19.10 0.90 11.78
C ILE A 28 -18.34 -0.42 11.63
N TYR A 29 -18.79 -1.43 12.36
CA TYR A 29 -18.20 -2.76 12.29
C TYR A 29 -19.29 -3.82 12.14
N TRP A 30 -18.93 -4.87 11.43
CA TRP A 30 -19.77 -6.06 11.29
C TRP A 30 -19.06 -7.22 11.97
N GLN A 31 -19.80 -7.97 12.75
CA GLN A 31 -19.28 -9.15 13.48
C GLN A 31 -19.67 -10.44 12.76
N ASN A 32 -18.91 -11.51 13.02
CA ASN A 32 -19.19 -12.87 12.57
C ASN A 32 -19.40 -13.01 11.05
N ILE A 33 -18.66 -12.23 10.25
CA ILE A 33 -18.69 -12.38 8.79
C ILE A 33 -17.99 -13.70 8.44
N PRO A 34 -18.68 -14.66 7.80
CA PRO A 34 -18.05 -15.90 7.41
C PRO A 34 -16.98 -15.63 6.34
N TYR A 35 -15.77 -16.09 6.60
CA TYR A 35 -14.65 -16.04 5.66
C TYR A 35 -14.33 -17.46 5.20
N GLY A 36 -14.74 -17.79 3.97
CA GLY A 36 -14.54 -19.13 3.38
C GLY A 36 -13.33 -19.18 2.43
N LYS A 37 -13.57 -19.64 1.22
CA LYS A 37 -12.53 -19.86 0.19
C LYS A 37 -12.03 -18.56 -0.49
N GLY A 38 -12.33 -17.42 0.06
CA GLY A 38 -12.05 -16.11 -0.50
C GLY A 38 -13.29 -15.48 -1.14
N GLY A 39 -13.13 -14.27 -1.69
CA GLY A 39 -14.23 -13.52 -2.30
C GLY A 39 -14.03 -12.02 -2.14
N ASN A 40 -15.12 -11.29 -2.28
CA ASN A 40 -15.15 -9.84 -2.16
C ASN A 40 -15.99 -9.41 -0.96
N ILE A 41 -15.51 -8.43 -0.22
CA ILE A 41 -16.28 -7.70 0.78
C ILE A 41 -16.44 -6.28 0.26
N ILE A 42 -17.69 -5.81 0.16
CA ILE A 42 -18.01 -4.48 -0.37
C ILE A 42 -18.78 -3.72 0.70
N ALA A 43 -18.22 -2.59 1.15
CA ALA A 43 -18.91 -1.61 1.99
C ALA A 43 -19.51 -0.53 1.09
N ILE A 44 -20.82 -0.28 1.23
CA ILE A 44 -21.56 0.72 0.46
C ILE A 44 -22.18 1.72 1.43
N ALA A 45 -21.88 2.99 1.25
CA ALA A 45 -22.53 4.08 1.96
C ALA A 45 -23.65 4.66 1.07
N CYS A 46 -24.83 4.84 1.66
CA CYS A 46 -25.97 5.44 0.98
C CYS A 46 -26.50 6.65 1.76
N ASN A 47 -26.90 7.69 1.04
CA ASN A 47 -27.61 8.84 1.58
C ASN A 47 -28.97 8.97 0.86
N ASN A 48 -30.07 8.98 1.61
CA ASN A 48 -31.43 9.01 1.06
C ASN A 48 -31.65 7.96 -0.05
N GLY A 49 -31.15 6.73 0.16
CA GLY A 49 -31.29 5.61 -0.77
C GLY A 49 -30.36 5.65 -1.99
N LYS A 50 -29.54 6.69 -2.15
CA LYS A 50 -28.53 6.79 -3.22
C LYS A 50 -27.16 6.41 -2.69
N GLU A 51 -26.42 5.59 -3.44
CA GLU A 51 -25.02 5.26 -3.17
C GLU A 51 -24.17 6.53 -3.26
N VAL A 52 -23.40 6.84 -2.21
CA VAL A 52 -22.50 8.00 -2.15
C VAL A 52 -21.03 7.61 -2.03
N ALA A 53 -20.75 6.39 -1.57
CA ALA A 53 -19.38 5.86 -1.52
C ALA A 53 -19.41 4.33 -1.56
N ARG A 54 -18.34 3.76 -2.09
CA ARG A 54 -18.11 2.31 -2.14
C ARG A 54 -16.64 2.01 -1.86
N HIS A 55 -16.40 0.99 -1.04
CA HIS A 55 -15.08 0.42 -0.85
C HIS A 55 -15.16 -1.10 -0.97
N MET A 56 -14.20 -1.70 -1.67
CA MET A 56 -14.16 -3.14 -1.91
C MET A 56 -12.80 -3.70 -1.48
N LEU A 57 -12.86 -4.77 -0.71
CA LEU A 57 -11.72 -5.64 -0.43
C LEU A 57 -11.93 -6.98 -1.13
N GLU A 58 -10.89 -7.48 -1.77
CA GLU A 58 -10.92 -8.73 -2.52
C GLU A 58 -9.79 -9.63 -2.05
N THR A 59 -10.06 -10.91 -1.88
CA THR A 59 -9.02 -11.89 -1.55
C THR A 59 -7.97 -11.93 -2.65
N THR A 60 -6.71 -11.80 -2.26
CA THR A 60 -5.58 -11.74 -3.20
C THR A 60 -5.09 -13.13 -3.58
N GLY A 61 -4.47 -13.23 -4.76
CA GLY A 61 -3.71 -14.39 -5.17
C GLY A 61 -2.31 -14.41 -4.55
N LYS A 62 -1.46 -15.32 -5.02
CA LYS A 62 -0.03 -15.31 -4.67
C LYS A 62 0.66 -14.10 -5.28
N ALA A 63 1.60 -13.49 -4.55
CA ALA A 63 2.43 -12.42 -5.07
C ALA A 63 3.19 -12.86 -6.33
N LYS A 64 3.29 -11.98 -7.32
CA LYS A 64 3.95 -12.20 -8.62
C LYS A 64 4.99 -11.15 -8.94
N ALA A 65 4.81 -9.93 -8.42
CA ALA A 65 5.65 -8.79 -8.75
C ALA A 65 5.77 -7.83 -7.57
N LEU A 66 6.77 -6.97 -7.64
CA LEU A 66 6.80 -5.73 -6.86
C LEU A 66 6.14 -4.60 -7.65
N LYS A 67 5.56 -3.63 -6.95
CA LYS A 67 4.98 -2.40 -7.51
C LYS A 67 5.55 -1.21 -6.76
N ILE A 68 6.00 -0.18 -7.49
CA ILE A 68 6.53 1.06 -6.91
C ILE A 68 5.49 2.17 -7.05
N GLU A 69 5.25 2.89 -5.96
CA GLU A 69 4.48 4.14 -5.91
C GLU A 69 5.36 5.25 -5.31
N LEU A 70 5.28 6.44 -5.91
CA LEU A 70 6.02 7.63 -5.48
C LEU A 70 5.05 8.57 -4.77
N GLU A 71 5.50 9.20 -3.69
CA GLU A 71 4.65 10.11 -2.93
C GLU A 71 4.79 11.56 -3.36
N ASN A 72 6.04 12.02 -3.58
CA ASN A 72 6.29 13.41 -3.96
C ASN A 72 6.30 13.57 -5.49
N ALA A 73 5.34 14.30 -6.03
CA ALA A 73 5.24 14.58 -7.46
C ALA A 73 6.12 15.79 -7.89
N ASP A 74 6.51 16.66 -6.96
CA ASP A 74 7.30 17.87 -7.20
C ASP A 74 8.59 17.84 -6.38
N TRP A 75 9.44 16.87 -6.66
CA TRP A 75 10.67 16.61 -5.93
C TRP A 75 11.77 17.60 -6.34
N LYS A 76 12.23 18.42 -5.38
CA LYS A 76 13.18 19.51 -5.61
C LYS A 76 14.62 19.05 -5.49
N ALA A 77 15.49 19.61 -6.34
CA ALA A 77 16.94 19.37 -6.32
C ALA A 77 17.66 20.38 -5.39
N ASP A 78 17.28 20.44 -4.13
CA ASP A 78 17.85 21.36 -3.12
C ASP A 78 18.84 20.66 -2.16
N GLY A 79 19.09 19.36 -2.34
CA GLY A 79 19.94 18.55 -1.48
C GLY A 79 19.28 18.16 -0.16
N MET A 80 18.02 18.52 0.07
CA MET A 80 17.29 18.29 1.32
C MET A 80 15.97 17.58 1.10
N ASP A 81 15.29 17.85 -0.03
CA ASP A 81 13.95 17.32 -0.31
C ASP A 81 13.95 15.80 -0.47
N LEU A 82 12.89 15.19 0.00
CA LEU A 82 12.77 13.74 0.13
C LEU A 82 11.73 13.17 -0.84
N GLN A 83 12.04 11.98 -1.35
CA GLN A 83 11.08 11.13 -2.06
C GLN A 83 10.86 9.85 -1.26
N TYR A 84 9.60 9.61 -0.89
CA TYR A 84 9.17 8.35 -0.30
C TYR A 84 8.74 7.39 -1.40
N VAL A 85 9.48 6.29 -1.53
CA VAL A 85 9.26 5.27 -2.55
C VAL A 85 8.62 4.07 -1.87
N LYS A 86 7.30 3.95 -2.01
CA LYS A 86 6.51 2.84 -1.47
C LYS A 86 6.59 1.65 -2.40
N VAL A 87 6.91 0.48 -1.85
CA VAL A 87 7.01 -0.77 -2.61
C VAL A 87 6.09 -1.82 -2.01
N TYR A 88 5.26 -2.40 -2.86
CA TYR A 88 4.27 -3.40 -2.49
C TYR A 88 4.52 -4.71 -3.25
N ALA A 89 4.37 -5.83 -2.55
CA ALA A 89 4.24 -7.12 -3.22
C ALA A 89 2.80 -7.27 -3.74
N VAL A 90 2.64 -7.54 -5.03
CA VAL A 90 1.34 -7.58 -5.67
C VAL A 90 1.11 -8.89 -6.42
N ASP A 91 -0.16 -9.29 -6.53
CA ASP A 91 -0.58 -10.44 -7.32
C ASP A 91 -0.69 -10.10 -8.83
N SER A 92 -1.19 -11.06 -9.62
CA SER A 92 -1.37 -10.90 -11.07
C SER A 92 -2.38 -9.81 -11.47
N LYS A 93 -3.25 -9.40 -10.54
CA LYS A 93 -4.23 -8.30 -10.75
C LYS A 93 -3.73 -6.97 -10.17
N GLY A 94 -2.50 -6.91 -9.64
CA GLY A 94 -1.92 -5.69 -9.05
C GLY A 94 -2.42 -5.39 -7.62
N ARG A 95 -3.08 -6.33 -6.95
CA ARG A 95 -3.55 -6.18 -5.57
C ARG A 95 -2.42 -6.51 -4.60
N VAL A 96 -2.29 -5.72 -3.54
CA VAL A 96 -1.28 -5.95 -2.50
C VAL A 96 -1.54 -7.28 -1.80
N VAL A 97 -0.49 -8.08 -1.62
CA VAL A 97 -0.54 -9.39 -0.95
C VAL A 97 0.15 -9.28 0.41
N PRO A 98 -0.59 -9.01 1.50
CA PRO A 98 -0.01 -8.76 2.82
C PRO A 98 0.78 -9.93 3.41
N ALA A 99 0.42 -11.16 3.05
CA ALA A 99 1.10 -12.37 3.52
C ALA A 99 2.44 -12.65 2.82
N THR A 100 2.94 -11.72 1.97
CA THR A 100 4.23 -11.88 1.28
C THR A 100 5.36 -11.48 2.21
N GLU A 101 6.29 -12.39 2.39
CA GLU A 101 7.53 -12.21 3.14
C GLU A 101 8.73 -12.17 2.19
N GLY A 102 9.88 -11.75 2.71
CA GLY A 102 11.16 -11.75 2.02
C GLY A 102 11.83 -10.38 2.02
N GLU A 103 13.12 -10.37 1.71
CA GLU A 103 13.96 -9.18 1.75
C GLU A 103 14.00 -8.51 0.38
N VAL A 104 13.62 -7.24 0.34
CA VAL A 104 13.70 -6.37 -0.84
C VAL A 104 15.04 -5.66 -0.82
N THR A 105 15.75 -5.70 -1.95
CA THR A 105 16.98 -4.93 -2.19
C THR A 105 16.67 -3.77 -3.12
N PHE A 106 17.21 -2.59 -2.80
CA PHE A 106 17.09 -1.36 -3.56
C PHE A 106 18.38 -1.00 -4.26
N GLU A 107 18.28 -0.63 -5.53
CA GLU A 107 19.35 -0.05 -6.34
C GLU A 107 18.92 1.35 -6.79
N VAL A 108 19.73 2.37 -6.48
CA VAL A 108 19.43 3.77 -6.82
C VAL A 108 20.58 4.33 -7.66
N SER A 109 20.26 5.09 -8.69
CA SER A 109 21.26 5.77 -9.54
C SER A 109 20.72 7.13 -10.00
N GLY A 110 21.63 8.05 -10.34
CA GLY A 110 21.33 9.42 -10.75
C GLY A 110 21.43 10.41 -9.59
N GLU A 111 20.72 11.53 -9.72
CA GLU A 111 20.84 12.71 -8.85
C GLU A 111 20.06 12.57 -7.53
N ALA A 112 20.22 11.43 -6.87
CA ALA A 112 19.68 11.18 -5.53
C ALA A 112 20.46 10.05 -4.83
N ARG A 113 20.30 9.96 -3.52
CA ARG A 113 20.84 8.89 -2.70
C ARG A 113 19.78 8.25 -1.82
N LEU A 114 19.87 6.94 -1.63
CA LEU A 114 19.09 6.22 -0.62
C LEU A 114 19.64 6.58 0.77
N ILE A 115 18.79 7.10 1.63
CA ILE A 115 19.18 7.51 3.00
C ILE A 115 18.61 6.61 4.08
N ALA A 116 17.47 5.98 3.84
CA ALA A 116 16.86 5.06 4.78
C ALA A 116 15.91 4.07 4.08
N VAL A 117 15.64 2.98 4.76
CA VAL A 117 14.63 1.97 4.42
C VAL A 117 13.76 1.68 5.64
N ASP A 118 12.47 1.46 5.44
CA ASP A 118 11.52 1.18 6.51
C ASP A 118 10.41 0.24 6.01
N ASN A 119 9.76 -0.49 6.90
CA ASN A 119 8.63 -1.36 6.56
C ASN A 119 7.43 -1.20 7.51
N GLY A 120 7.50 -0.25 8.47
CA GLY A 120 6.47 0.01 9.46
C GLY A 120 6.34 -1.07 10.55
N ASP A 121 7.27 -2.02 10.62
CA ASP A 121 7.29 -3.02 11.68
C ASP A 121 7.98 -2.46 12.94
N HIS A 122 7.19 -2.20 13.97
CA HIS A 122 7.70 -1.70 15.26
C HIS A 122 8.45 -2.77 16.09
N MET A 123 8.39 -4.02 15.69
CA MET A 123 9.01 -5.15 16.38
C MET A 123 10.30 -5.61 15.70
N THR A 124 10.72 -4.94 14.62
CA THR A 124 11.90 -5.33 13.85
C THR A 124 13.20 -4.94 14.56
N ASP A 125 14.19 -5.79 14.48
CA ASP A 125 15.60 -5.53 14.85
C ASP A 125 16.47 -5.09 13.66
N GLU A 126 15.89 -5.03 12.46
CA GLU A 126 16.59 -4.63 11.24
C GLU A 126 16.92 -3.13 11.25
N LEU A 127 18.10 -2.78 10.77
CA LEU A 127 18.52 -1.40 10.63
C LEU A 127 17.64 -0.64 9.61
N PHE A 128 17.48 0.65 9.87
CA PHE A 128 16.86 1.58 8.90
C PHE A 128 17.86 2.09 7.86
N SER A 129 19.16 1.87 8.07
CA SER A 129 20.23 2.18 7.12
C SER A 129 20.51 0.99 6.20
N GLY A 130 21.10 1.28 5.04
CA GLY A 130 21.43 0.27 4.04
C GLY A 130 20.46 0.30 2.86
N ASN A 131 20.54 -0.74 2.06
CA ASN A 131 19.75 -0.82 0.80
C ASN A 131 18.82 -2.04 0.74
N HIS A 132 18.54 -2.67 1.86
CA HIS A 132 17.65 -3.83 1.93
C HIS A 132 16.80 -3.77 3.20
N LYS A 133 15.61 -4.34 3.12
CA LYS A 133 14.66 -4.44 4.24
C LYS A 133 13.65 -5.54 3.94
N LYS A 134 13.21 -6.27 4.96
CA LYS A 134 12.14 -7.26 4.79
C LYS A 134 10.79 -6.60 4.56
N LEU A 135 9.94 -7.25 3.78
CA LEU A 135 8.54 -6.88 3.68
C LEU A 135 7.83 -7.08 5.02
N HIS A 136 7.04 -6.11 5.43
CA HIS A 136 6.07 -6.23 6.51
C HIS A 136 4.67 -6.01 5.94
N GLN A 137 3.78 -6.97 6.10
CA GLN A 137 2.43 -6.95 5.50
C GLN A 137 2.44 -6.65 3.99
N GLY A 138 3.43 -7.22 3.27
CA GLY A 138 3.58 -7.02 1.83
C GLY A 138 4.09 -5.64 1.41
N PHE A 139 4.61 -4.84 2.34
CA PHE A 139 5.05 -3.46 2.16
C PHE A 139 6.48 -3.23 2.63
N VAL A 140 7.18 -2.34 1.94
CA VAL A 140 8.46 -1.76 2.35
C VAL A 140 8.62 -0.39 1.68
N MET A 141 9.39 0.50 2.28
CA MET A 141 9.62 1.85 1.79
C MET A 141 11.12 2.15 1.71
N ALA A 142 11.53 2.85 0.66
CA ALA A 142 12.83 3.49 0.53
C ALA A 142 12.67 5.01 0.60
N ILE A 143 13.55 5.68 1.32
CA ILE A 143 13.59 7.13 1.42
C ILE A 143 14.81 7.65 0.68
N LEU A 144 14.57 8.41 -0.38
CA LEU A 144 15.60 9.03 -1.19
C LEU A 144 15.71 10.51 -0.84
N ARG A 145 16.93 11.03 -0.86
CA ARG A 145 17.22 12.45 -0.76
C ARG A 145 17.81 12.94 -2.06
N SER A 146 17.31 14.07 -2.57
CA SER A 146 17.81 14.72 -3.79
C SER A 146 19.27 15.19 -3.64
N SER A 147 19.95 15.33 -4.75
CA SER A 147 21.20 16.12 -4.83
C SER A 147 20.85 17.62 -4.98
N GLN A 148 21.87 18.47 -5.02
CA GLN A 148 21.73 19.89 -5.36
C GLN A 148 21.67 20.13 -6.87
N THR A 149 21.82 19.09 -7.66
CA THR A 149 21.78 19.13 -9.12
C THR A 149 20.48 18.48 -9.58
N SER A 150 19.71 19.21 -10.42
CA SER A 150 18.53 18.64 -11.07
C SER A 150 18.93 17.54 -12.04
N GLY A 151 18.15 16.47 -12.09
CA GLY A 151 18.48 15.38 -13.02
C GLY A 151 17.60 14.15 -12.86
N ASN A 152 17.94 13.15 -13.67
CA ASN A 152 17.23 11.89 -13.66
C ASN A 152 17.66 11.03 -12.48
N VAL A 153 16.69 10.38 -11.88
CA VAL A 153 16.87 9.39 -10.83
C VAL A 153 16.15 8.12 -11.23
N LYS A 154 16.79 7.00 -10.99
CA LYS A 154 16.24 5.66 -11.22
C LYS A 154 16.33 4.87 -9.93
N ILE A 155 15.24 4.22 -9.54
CA ILE A 155 15.20 3.25 -8.46
C ILE A 155 14.70 1.91 -8.98
N LYS A 156 15.33 0.83 -8.52
CA LYS A 156 14.89 -0.54 -8.75
C LYS A 156 14.76 -1.26 -7.41
N ALA A 157 13.66 -1.96 -7.24
CA ALA A 157 13.39 -2.84 -6.11
C ALA A 157 13.35 -4.29 -6.59
N SER A 158 14.04 -5.18 -5.89
CA SER A 158 14.16 -6.59 -6.25
C SER A 158 13.90 -7.49 -5.05
N LEU A 159 13.17 -8.57 -5.26
CA LEU A 159 12.93 -9.64 -4.30
C LEU A 159 13.02 -10.98 -5.03
N LYS A 160 13.77 -11.93 -4.47
CA LYS A 160 13.92 -13.27 -5.07
C LYS A 160 12.55 -13.96 -5.22
N GLY A 161 12.27 -14.42 -6.43
CA GLY A 161 11.02 -15.11 -6.75
C GLY A 161 9.87 -14.21 -7.21
N LEU A 162 10.02 -12.89 -7.18
CA LEU A 162 9.07 -11.93 -7.73
C LEU A 162 9.67 -11.14 -8.90
N LYS A 163 8.81 -10.68 -9.81
CA LYS A 163 9.22 -9.73 -10.84
C LYS A 163 9.61 -8.41 -10.16
N SER A 164 10.83 -7.92 -10.43
CA SER A 164 11.32 -6.64 -9.92
C SER A 164 10.51 -5.46 -10.47
N ALA A 165 10.51 -4.37 -9.73
CA ALA A 165 9.94 -3.10 -10.17
C ALA A 165 11.03 -2.06 -10.34
N GLU A 166 10.85 -1.18 -11.32
CA GLU A 166 11.74 -0.06 -11.62
C GLU A 166 10.90 1.20 -11.84
N LYS A 167 11.39 2.33 -11.36
CA LYS A 167 10.77 3.64 -11.58
C LYS A 167 11.83 4.66 -11.92
N LYS A 168 11.54 5.50 -12.92
CA LYS A 168 12.31 6.69 -13.28
C LYS A 168 11.55 7.92 -12.82
N MET A 169 12.27 8.91 -12.32
CA MET A 169 11.76 10.19 -11.85
C MET A 169 12.80 11.27 -12.11
N THR A 170 12.45 12.52 -11.94
CA THR A 170 13.34 13.66 -12.17
C THR A 170 13.23 14.62 -11.00
N THR A 171 14.36 15.08 -10.49
CA THR A 171 14.42 16.23 -9.57
C THR A 171 14.47 17.54 -10.36
N LYS A 172 13.80 18.56 -9.86
CA LYS A 172 13.68 19.88 -10.52
C LYS A 172 14.39 20.98 -9.74
#